data_a3f4b836c9d1dc177024535a4ef9a770
#
_entry.id   a3f4b836c9d1dc177024535a4ef9a770
#
_cell.length_a   1.000
_cell.length_b   1.000
_cell.length_c   1.000
_cell.angle_alpha   90.00
_cell.angle_beta   90.00
_cell.angle_gamma   90.00
#
_symmetry.space_group_name_H-M   'P 1'
#
loop_
_entity.id
_entity.type
_entity.pdbx_description
1 polymer ?
#
loop_
_entity_poly.entity_id
_entity_poly.type
_entity_poly.pdbx_seq_one_letter_code
_entity_poly.pdbx_strand_id
1 'polypeptide(L)'
;MIQNFNDLFVELKAKNICKKMVAAWAVDEHTIEAASLATDMGFVKCVLVGDEDIIKKVCADNNIDVAKFEIVDVKDELKAVAQAVKMVHDGEGEVLMKGLCSTDKFLRAILNKETGLLPPKGVLSHVGVIENPNYHKLVFISDMAVIPLPDFRQKVKLAGYLVSTAKSFGIAKPKIAFIAASEQMLDSMPACIEGAMLAKMCDRGQIKGCIGDGPLALDVAIDQESVEIKKLVSPVAGDADCLLFPNIESANVFWKTNSKLAVGVRQAGFLVGVTVPCILASRADSVDVKLNSIASAVMSVK
;
A
#
# COMPACT_ATOMS: atom_id res chain seq x y z
N MET A 1 -16.86 -8.91 -1.75
CA MET A 1 -15.40 -9.05 -1.51
C MET A 1 -14.68 -8.69 -2.80
N ILE A 2 -13.71 -7.79 -2.73
CA ILE A 2 -12.92 -7.34 -3.89
C ILE A 2 -11.83 -8.38 -4.13
N GLN A 3 -11.81 -9.01 -5.31
CA GLN A 3 -10.86 -10.07 -5.68
C GLN A 3 -9.77 -9.60 -6.64
N ASN A 4 -10.00 -8.49 -7.35
CA ASN A 4 -9.09 -7.91 -8.32
C ASN A 4 -9.28 -6.38 -8.38
N PHE A 5 -8.41 -5.65 -9.10
CA PHE A 5 -8.53 -4.19 -9.19
C PHE A 5 -9.74 -3.72 -9.98
N ASN A 6 -10.29 -4.51 -10.90
CA ASN A 6 -11.52 -4.12 -11.59
C ASN A 6 -12.71 -4.15 -10.62
N ASP A 7 -12.80 -5.15 -9.75
CA ASP A 7 -13.80 -5.19 -8.66
C ASP A 7 -13.66 -3.97 -7.74
N LEU A 8 -12.42 -3.54 -7.45
CA LEU A 8 -12.14 -2.35 -6.62
C LEU A 8 -12.75 -1.10 -7.27
N PHE A 9 -12.52 -0.89 -8.56
CA PHE A 9 -13.09 0.26 -9.27
C PHE A 9 -14.63 0.23 -9.29
N VAL A 10 -15.21 -0.95 -9.52
CA VAL A 10 -16.68 -1.15 -9.49
C VAL A 10 -17.22 -0.83 -8.10
N GLU A 11 -16.57 -1.30 -7.04
CA GLU A 11 -17.00 -1.09 -5.66
C GLU A 11 -16.92 0.38 -5.24
N LEU A 12 -15.83 1.09 -5.60
CA LEU A 12 -15.69 2.52 -5.35
C LEU A 12 -16.83 3.31 -5.99
N LYS A 13 -17.15 2.99 -7.24
CA LYS A 13 -18.25 3.62 -7.97
C LYS A 13 -19.62 3.28 -7.37
N ALA A 14 -19.86 2.02 -7.05
CA ALA A 14 -21.13 1.56 -6.47
C ALA A 14 -21.43 2.20 -5.12
N LYS A 15 -20.40 2.44 -4.32
CA LYS A 15 -20.51 3.11 -3.01
C LYS A 15 -20.47 4.63 -3.09
N ASN A 16 -20.30 5.22 -4.28
CA ASN A 16 -20.10 6.66 -4.50
C ASN A 16 -18.95 7.22 -3.64
N ILE A 17 -17.87 6.45 -3.50
CA ILE A 17 -16.70 6.89 -2.73
C ILE A 17 -15.90 7.86 -3.59
N CYS A 18 -15.81 9.11 -3.16
CA CYS A 18 -14.98 10.14 -3.78
C CYS A 18 -14.21 10.88 -2.69
N LYS A 19 -12.88 10.91 -2.77
CA LYS A 19 -12.00 11.49 -1.76
C LYS A 19 -11.19 12.65 -2.34
N LYS A 20 -10.87 13.66 -1.52
CA LYS A 20 -9.97 14.73 -1.94
C LYS A 20 -8.52 14.23 -1.82
N MET A 21 -7.83 14.14 -2.96
CA MET A 21 -6.43 13.74 -3.06
C MET A 21 -5.55 14.95 -3.33
N VAL A 22 -4.46 15.09 -2.58
CA VAL A 22 -3.43 16.11 -2.79
C VAL A 22 -2.18 15.44 -3.36
N ALA A 23 -1.74 15.88 -4.54
CA ALA A 23 -0.55 15.36 -5.20
C ALA A 23 0.63 16.34 -5.03
N ALA A 24 1.70 15.89 -4.36
CA ALA A 24 2.86 16.70 -4.00
C ALA A 24 3.89 16.71 -5.14
N TRP A 25 4.24 17.88 -5.67
CA TRP A 25 5.13 18.09 -6.80
C TRP A 25 4.67 17.28 -8.02
N ALA A 26 3.43 17.56 -8.43
CA ALA A 26 2.74 16.84 -9.50
C ALA A 26 3.06 17.47 -10.87
N VAL A 27 4.32 17.38 -11.29
CA VAL A 27 4.84 18.04 -12.51
C VAL A 27 5.26 17.02 -13.58
N ASP A 28 4.89 15.74 -13.41
CA ASP A 28 5.21 14.67 -14.36
C ASP A 28 3.97 14.05 -14.99
N GLU A 29 4.13 13.57 -16.21
CA GLU A 29 3.10 12.97 -17.04
C GLU A 29 2.37 11.83 -16.32
N HIS A 30 3.09 10.82 -15.81
CA HIS A 30 2.46 9.64 -15.22
C HIS A 30 1.64 9.96 -13.96
N THR A 31 2.04 10.97 -13.18
CA THR A 31 1.28 11.40 -12.00
C THR A 31 0.01 12.12 -12.40
N ILE A 32 0.11 13.05 -13.37
CA ILE A 32 -1.05 13.83 -13.84
C ILE A 32 -2.04 12.93 -14.59
N GLU A 33 -1.56 12.02 -15.42
CA GLU A 33 -2.40 11.07 -16.15
C GLU A 33 -3.17 10.14 -15.20
N ALA A 34 -2.49 9.54 -14.21
CA ALA A 34 -3.15 8.72 -13.20
C ALA A 34 -4.19 9.51 -12.39
N ALA A 35 -3.88 10.75 -12.02
CA ALA A 35 -4.81 11.65 -11.34
C ALA A 35 -6.03 12.01 -12.22
N SER A 36 -5.80 12.24 -13.52
CA SER A 36 -6.87 12.49 -14.49
C SER A 36 -7.81 11.30 -14.63
N LEU A 37 -7.27 10.09 -14.83
CA LEU A 37 -8.06 8.87 -14.92
C LEU A 37 -8.86 8.62 -13.65
N ALA A 38 -8.25 8.79 -12.47
CA ALA A 38 -8.94 8.62 -11.21
C ALA A 38 -10.08 9.65 -11.01
N THR A 39 -9.90 10.88 -11.49
CA THR A 39 -10.92 11.94 -11.49
C THR A 39 -12.06 11.60 -12.46
N ASP A 40 -11.74 11.15 -13.68
CA ASP A 40 -12.75 10.75 -14.68
C ASP A 40 -13.56 9.53 -14.21
N MET A 41 -12.94 8.61 -13.48
CA MET A 41 -13.63 7.48 -12.85
C MET A 41 -14.48 7.89 -11.63
N GLY A 42 -14.31 9.10 -11.12
CA GLY A 42 -15.16 9.72 -10.09
C GLY A 42 -14.81 9.35 -8.66
N PHE A 43 -13.67 8.73 -8.38
CA PHE A 43 -13.29 8.37 -7.01
C PHE A 43 -12.29 9.32 -6.33
N VAL A 44 -11.81 10.35 -7.04
CA VAL A 44 -11.05 11.45 -6.43
C VAL A 44 -11.46 12.83 -6.96
N LYS A 45 -11.31 13.84 -6.11
CA LYS A 45 -11.14 15.25 -6.49
C LYS A 45 -9.68 15.59 -6.25
N CYS A 46 -8.97 16.02 -7.28
CA CYS A 46 -7.53 16.13 -7.21
C CYS A 46 -7.04 17.57 -7.10
N VAL A 47 -6.14 17.82 -6.14
CA VAL A 47 -5.36 19.05 -6.01
C VAL A 47 -3.93 18.74 -6.44
N LEU A 48 -3.42 19.44 -7.44
CA LEU A 48 -2.05 19.33 -7.90
C LEU A 48 -1.21 20.46 -7.28
N VAL A 49 -0.24 20.12 -6.46
CA VAL A 49 0.69 21.10 -5.86
C VAL A 49 2.01 21.06 -6.61
N GLY A 50 2.40 22.16 -7.25
CA GLY A 50 3.62 22.24 -8.05
C GLY A 50 3.66 23.48 -8.92
N ASP A 51 4.61 23.51 -9.85
CA ASP A 51 4.73 24.61 -10.82
C ASP A 51 3.55 24.59 -11.80
N GLU A 52 2.68 25.59 -11.72
CA GLU A 52 1.46 25.69 -12.52
C GLU A 52 1.74 25.70 -14.03
N ASP A 53 2.82 26.37 -14.46
CA ASP A 53 3.17 26.44 -15.88
C ASP A 53 3.60 25.07 -16.41
N ILE A 54 4.36 24.31 -15.59
CA ILE A 54 4.77 22.96 -15.95
C ILE A 54 3.53 22.03 -15.95
N ILE A 55 2.67 22.12 -14.94
CA ILE A 55 1.43 21.32 -14.86
C ILE A 55 0.56 21.55 -16.10
N LYS A 56 0.31 22.83 -16.45
CA LYS A 56 -0.49 23.19 -17.63
C LYS A 56 0.13 22.67 -18.92
N LYS A 57 1.46 22.78 -19.05
CA LYS A 57 2.17 22.24 -20.21
C LYS A 57 2.03 20.73 -20.31
N VAL A 58 2.26 19.99 -19.23
CA VAL A 58 2.11 18.51 -19.21
C VAL A 58 0.67 18.12 -19.57
N CYS A 59 -0.33 18.81 -19.03
CA CYS A 59 -1.73 18.57 -19.39
C CYS A 59 -1.98 18.78 -20.89
N ALA A 60 -1.48 19.89 -21.47
CA ALA A 60 -1.64 20.19 -22.89
C ALA A 60 -0.94 19.16 -23.79
N ASP A 61 0.30 18.78 -23.44
CA ASP A 61 1.10 17.81 -24.21
C ASP A 61 0.44 16.41 -24.24
N ASN A 62 -0.36 16.08 -23.21
CA ASN A 62 -1.05 14.78 -23.05
C ASN A 62 -2.58 14.85 -23.30
N ASN A 63 -3.11 15.95 -23.83
CA ASN A 63 -4.53 16.16 -24.09
C ASN A 63 -5.41 15.97 -22.82
N ILE A 64 -4.92 16.38 -21.66
CA ILE A 64 -5.64 16.32 -20.39
C ILE A 64 -6.26 17.72 -20.14
N ASP A 65 -7.56 17.73 -19.85
CA ASP A 65 -8.25 18.97 -19.46
C ASP A 65 -7.80 19.40 -18.06
N VAL A 66 -7.07 20.50 -17.99
CA VAL A 66 -6.56 21.06 -16.75
C VAL A 66 -7.66 21.51 -15.77
N ALA A 67 -8.84 21.84 -16.29
CA ALA A 67 -9.99 22.25 -15.47
C ALA A 67 -10.52 21.16 -14.53
N LYS A 68 -10.09 19.91 -14.71
CA LYS A 68 -10.39 18.80 -13.78
C LYS A 68 -9.73 18.95 -12.42
N PHE A 69 -8.69 19.78 -12.31
CA PHE A 69 -7.84 19.88 -11.14
C PHE A 69 -7.92 21.25 -10.46
N GLU A 70 -7.84 21.25 -9.15
CA GLU A 70 -7.44 22.42 -8.39
C GLU A 70 -5.90 22.47 -8.41
N ILE A 71 -5.31 23.64 -8.75
CA ILE A 71 -3.86 23.80 -8.79
C ILE A 71 -3.43 24.76 -7.68
N VAL A 72 -2.41 24.34 -6.93
CA VAL A 72 -1.71 25.19 -5.95
C VAL A 72 -0.31 25.47 -6.48
N ASP A 73 -0.10 26.70 -7.00
CA ASP A 73 1.16 27.10 -7.63
C ASP A 73 2.28 27.28 -6.62
N VAL A 74 3.26 26.39 -6.66
CA VAL A 74 4.49 26.45 -5.85
C VAL A 74 5.67 26.03 -6.72
N LYS A 75 6.53 26.99 -7.06
CA LYS A 75 7.65 26.79 -8.01
C LYS A 75 8.83 25.99 -7.46
N ASP A 76 8.92 25.81 -6.15
CA ASP A 76 10.01 25.07 -5.47
C ASP A 76 9.54 23.69 -5.01
N GLU A 77 10.27 22.63 -5.38
CA GLU A 77 9.93 21.22 -5.06
C GLU A 77 9.75 20.99 -3.55
N LEU A 78 10.68 21.48 -2.72
CA LEU A 78 10.63 21.24 -1.28
C LEU A 78 9.44 21.96 -0.63
N LYS A 79 9.18 23.18 -1.06
CA LYS A 79 8.02 23.96 -0.58
C LYS A 79 6.72 23.34 -1.07
N ALA A 80 6.65 22.84 -2.30
CA ALA A 80 5.47 22.15 -2.82
C ALA A 80 5.16 20.87 -2.04
N VAL A 81 6.18 20.07 -1.75
CA VAL A 81 6.01 18.86 -0.93
C VAL A 81 5.55 19.21 0.50
N ALA A 82 6.18 20.21 1.13
CA ALA A 82 5.78 20.68 2.47
C ALA A 82 4.35 21.24 2.46
N GLN A 83 3.97 22.01 1.46
CA GLN A 83 2.61 22.56 1.30
C GLN A 83 1.57 21.46 1.15
N ALA A 84 1.82 20.48 0.29
CA ALA A 84 0.92 19.35 0.08
C ALA A 84 0.70 18.52 1.37
N VAL A 85 1.78 18.23 2.11
CA VAL A 85 1.69 17.54 3.40
C VAL A 85 0.92 18.38 4.42
N LYS A 86 1.17 19.70 4.48
CA LYS A 86 0.47 20.62 5.37
C LYS A 86 -1.03 20.67 5.09
N MET A 87 -1.43 20.77 3.81
CA MET A 87 -2.85 20.76 3.41
C MET A 87 -3.55 19.50 3.94
N VAL A 88 -2.93 18.33 3.80
CA VAL A 88 -3.48 17.08 4.31
C VAL A 88 -3.48 17.05 5.84
N HIS A 89 -2.45 17.57 6.49
CA HIS A 89 -2.38 17.71 7.95
C HIS A 89 -3.55 18.56 8.48
N ASP A 90 -3.86 19.66 7.79
CA ASP A 90 -4.92 20.60 8.17
C ASP A 90 -6.34 20.09 7.78
N GLY A 91 -6.43 18.90 7.19
CA GLY A 91 -7.72 18.28 6.82
C GLY A 91 -8.27 18.71 5.45
N GLU A 92 -7.45 19.37 4.63
CA GLU A 92 -7.84 19.79 3.27
C GLU A 92 -7.73 18.65 2.24
N GLY A 93 -7.24 17.47 2.64
CA GLY A 93 -7.13 16.28 1.81
C GLY A 93 -7.21 15.01 2.63
N GLU A 94 -7.75 13.95 2.03
CA GLU A 94 -7.97 12.63 2.65
C GLU A 94 -6.99 11.57 2.14
N VAL A 95 -6.27 11.87 1.05
CA VAL A 95 -5.22 11.04 0.46
C VAL A 95 -4.08 11.94 0.02
N LEU A 96 -2.84 11.54 0.29
CA LEU A 96 -1.65 12.22 -0.20
C LEU A 96 -0.99 11.36 -1.30
N MET A 97 -0.57 11.98 -2.40
CA MET A 97 0.17 11.29 -3.46
C MET A 97 1.53 11.94 -3.69
N LYS A 98 2.58 11.13 -3.82
CA LYS A 98 3.90 11.58 -4.26
C LYS A 98 3.95 11.71 -5.78
N GLY A 99 4.31 12.88 -6.29
CA GLY A 99 4.64 13.10 -7.70
C GLY A 99 6.14 12.89 -8.00
N LEU A 100 6.75 13.82 -8.73
CA LEU A 100 8.12 13.66 -9.23
C LEU A 100 9.22 13.83 -8.15
N CYS A 101 8.89 14.30 -6.96
CA CYS A 101 9.87 14.49 -5.89
C CYS A 101 10.57 13.20 -5.45
N SER A 102 11.75 13.31 -4.79
CA SER A 102 12.44 12.16 -4.24
C SER A 102 11.70 11.56 -3.05
N THR A 103 11.82 10.23 -2.87
CA THR A 103 11.22 9.51 -1.73
C THR A 103 11.70 10.07 -0.39
N ASP A 104 12.98 10.41 -0.26
CA ASP A 104 13.55 10.98 0.96
C ASP A 104 12.89 12.33 1.34
N LYS A 105 12.72 13.25 0.38
CA LYS A 105 12.06 14.54 0.59
C LYS A 105 10.60 14.35 1.03
N PHE A 106 9.89 13.44 0.38
CA PHE A 106 8.50 13.13 0.69
C PHE A 106 8.35 12.52 2.08
N LEU A 107 9.17 11.52 2.42
CA LEU A 107 9.14 10.89 3.74
C LEU A 107 9.53 11.88 4.86
N ARG A 108 10.52 12.74 4.64
CA ARG A 108 10.89 13.78 5.62
C ARG A 108 9.73 14.73 5.91
N ALA A 109 8.96 15.12 4.90
CA ALA A 109 7.80 15.98 5.09
C ALA A 109 6.68 15.25 5.87
N ILE A 110 6.38 13.99 5.54
CA ILE A 110 5.41 13.15 6.27
C ILE A 110 5.82 12.95 7.74
N LEU A 111 7.12 12.81 8.01
CA LEU A 111 7.67 12.59 9.34
C LEU A 111 7.96 13.88 10.13
N ASN A 112 7.64 15.05 9.57
CA ASN A 112 7.79 16.32 10.28
C ASN A 112 6.96 16.30 11.56
N LYS A 113 7.53 16.77 12.67
CA LYS A 113 6.90 16.71 14.01
C LYS A 113 5.72 17.67 14.17
N GLU A 114 5.71 18.79 13.43
CA GLU A 114 4.71 19.86 13.55
C GLU A 114 3.61 19.73 12.52
N THR A 115 3.98 19.46 11.26
CA THR A 115 3.08 19.48 10.11
C THR A 115 2.97 18.14 9.40
N GLY A 116 3.64 17.11 9.92
CA GLY A 116 3.63 15.77 9.33
C GLY A 116 2.40 14.95 9.65
N LEU A 117 2.35 13.74 9.14
CA LEU A 117 1.19 12.88 9.17
C LEU A 117 1.37 11.65 10.08
N LEU A 118 2.53 11.50 10.73
CA LEU A 118 2.78 10.37 11.64
C LEU A 118 2.20 10.68 13.02
N PRO A 119 1.18 9.95 13.50
CA PRO A 119 0.62 10.18 14.83
C PRO A 119 1.62 9.76 15.94
N PRO A 120 1.46 10.26 17.17
CA PRO A 120 2.28 9.84 18.30
C PRO A 120 2.29 8.31 18.45
N LYS A 121 3.49 7.73 18.59
CA LYS A 121 3.72 6.27 18.64
C LYS A 121 3.31 5.52 17.37
N GLY A 122 3.04 6.22 16.26
CA GLY A 122 2.84 5.63 14.93
C GLY A 122 4.09 4.90 14.47
N VAL A 123 3.90 3.91 13.62
CA VAL A 123 4.96 3.21 12.88
C VAL A 123 4.65 3.38 11.42
N LEU A 124 5.47 4.15 10.71
CA LEU A 124 5.34 4.28 9.26
C LEU A 124 5.71 2.96 8.60
N SER A 125 4.86 2.46 7.73
CA SER A 125 5.08 1.23 6.98
C SER A 125 4.46 1.34 5.59
N HIS A 126 4.72 0.36 4.75
CA HIS A 126 4.19 0.29 3.39
C HIS A 126 3.39 -1.01 3.21
N VAL A 127 2.18 -0.88 2.69
CA VAL A 127 1.36 -2.02 2.27
C VAL A 127 1.32 -2.07 0.75
N GLY A 128 1.61 -3.24 0.20
CA GLY A 128 1.41 -3.56 -1.21
C GLY A 128 0.18 -4.43 -1.39
N VAL A 129 -0.48 -4.24 -2.53
CA VAL A 129 -1.58 -5.06 -2.99
C VAL A 129 -1.18 -5.65 -4.33
N ILE A 130 -1.27 -6.96 -4.47
CA ILE A 130 -0.86 -7.70 -5.67
C ILE A 130 -2.07 -8.47 -6.21
N GLU A 131 -2.37 -8.24 -7.49
CA GLU A 131 -3.21 -9.08 -8.31
C GLU A 131 -2.31 -9.92 -9.21
N ASN A 132 -2.23 -11.22 -8.94
CA ASN A 132 -1.43 -12.16 -9.72
C ASN A 132 -2.36 -13.17 -10.39
N PRO A 133 -2.29 -13.36 -11.72
CA PRO A 133 -3.15 -14.32 -12.45
C PRO A 133 -3.05 -15.76 -11.95
N ASN A 134 -1.93 -16.12 -11.30
CA ASN A 134 -1.73 -17.46 -10.74
C ASN A 134 -2.25 -17.59 -9.30
N TYR A 135 -2.91 -16.56 -8.77
CA TYR A 135 -3.53 -16.61 -7.45
C TYR A 135 -4.98 -16.10 -7.52
N HIS A 136 -5.88 -16.77 -6.84
CA HIS A 136 -7.32 -16.60 -7.01
C HIS A 136 -7.92 -15.33 -6.37
N LYS A 137 -7.11 -14.52 -5.69
CA LYS A 137 -7.52 -13.28 -4.99
C LYS A 137 -6.38 -12.30 -4.86
N LEU A 138 -6.68 -11.08 -4.40
CA LEU A 138 -5.66 -10.09 -4.04
C LEU A 138 -4.82 -10.58 -2.85
N VAL A 139 -3.51 -10.28 -2.89
CA VAL A 139 -2.57 -10.52 -1.79
C VAL A 139 -2.07 -9.18 -1.25
N PHE A 140 -2.16 -9.01 0.08
CA PHE A 140 -1.66 -7.84 0.79
C PHE A 140 -0.31 -8.16 1.43
N ILE A 141 0.71 -7.34 1.19
CA ILE A 141 2.07 -7.58 1.71
C ILE A 141 2.62 -6.41 2.49
N SER A 142 3.51 -6.65 3.44
CA SER A 142 4.25 -5.64 4.21
C SER A 142 5.53 -6.24 4.82
N ASP A 143 6.58 -5.47 5.10
CA ASP A 143 6.94 -4.15 4.60
C ASP A 143 7.99 -4.29 3.51
N MET A 144 7.77 -3.69 2.36
CA MET A 144 8.72 -3.84 1.24
C MET A 144 9.45 -2.54 0.89
N ALA A 145 9.26 -1.43 1.66
CA ALA A 145 9.77 -0.13 1.24
C ALA A 145 10.22 0.83 2.35
N VAL A 146 9.92 0.58 3.61
CA VAL A 146 10.12 1.57 4.70
C VAL A 146 11.01 1.05 5.81
N ILE A 147 10.69 -0.09 6.43
CA ILE A 147 11.39 -0.59 7.61
C ILE A 147 12.35 -1.72 7.22
N PRO A 148 13.68 -1.48 7.25
CA PRO A 148 14.64 -2.51 6.84
C PRO A 148 14.51 -3.82 7.62
N LEU A 149 14.54 -3.76 8.93
CA LEU A 149 14.38 -4.91 9.82
C LEU A 149 13.41 -4.53 10.94
N PRO A 150 12.11 -4.79 10.78
CA PRO A 150 11.14 -4.46 11.80
C PRO A 150 11.36 -5.30 13.06
N ASP A 151 11.39 -4.65 14.22
CA ASP A 151 11.38 -5.35 15.50
C ASP A 151 10.03 -6.05 15.74
N PHE A 152 9.97 -6.91 16.78
CA PHE A 152 8.76 -7.69 17.06
C PHE A 152 7.53 -6.81 17.33
N ARG A 153 7.68 -5.67 18.01
CA ARG A 153 6.58 -4.73 18.29
C ARG A 153 6.11 -4.04 17.00
N GLN A 154 7.05 -3.72 16.11
CA GLN A 154 6.73 -3.19 14.80
C GLN A 154 5.97 -4.23 13.97
N LYS A 155 6.42 -5.50 13.94
CA LYS A 155 5.71 -6.59 13.24
C LYS A 155 4.27 -6.77 13.71
N VAL A 156 4.00 -6.64 15.01
CA VAL A 156 2.61 -6.64 15.54
C VAL A 156 1.78 -5.50 14.94
N LYS A 157 2.36 -4.29 14.80
CA LYS A 157 1.65 -3.16 14.18
C LYS A 157 1.46 -3.36 12.68
N LEU A 158 2.48 -3.86 11.99
CA LEU A 158 2.41 -4.17 10.55
C LEU A 158 1.30 -5.20 10.26
N ALA A 159 1.20 -6.25 11.08
CA ALA A 159 0.10 -7.21 11.01
C ALA A 159 -1.27 -6.52 11.14
N GLY A 160 -1.40 -5.58 12.09
CA GLY A 160 -2.61 -4.79 12.26
C GLY A 160 -2.93 -3.92 11.04
N TYR A 161 -1.93 -3.36 10.38
CA TYR A 161 -2.12 -2.57 9.15
C TYR A 161 -2.58 -3.43 7.98
N LEU A 162 -1.96 -4.61 7.78
CA LEU A 162 -2.40 -5.58 6.78
C LEU A 162 -3.86 -6.00 7.00
N VAL A 163 -4.22 -6.34 8.24
CA VAL A 163 -5.60 -6.70 8.61
C VAL A 163 -6.57 -5.56 8.33
N SER A 164 -6.21 -4.32 8.68
CA SER A 164 -7.06 -3.14 8.45
C SER A 164 -7.26 -2.89 6.95
N THR A 165 -6.18 -2.99 6.16
CA THR A 165 -6.24 -2.81 4.70
C THR A 165 -7.09 -3.91 4.05
N ALA A 166 -6.85 -5.19 4.37
CA ALA A 166 -7.65 -6.29 3.82
C ALA A 166 -9.15 -6.17 4.16
N LYS A 167 -9.47 -5.67 5.36
CA LYS A 167 -10.86 -5.39 5.76
C LYS A 167 -11.50 -4.27 4.94
N SER A 168 -10.77 -3.22 4.58
CA SER A 168 -11.33 -2.17 3.72
C SER A 168 -11.68 -2.69 2.32
N PHE A 169 -11.03 -3.79 1.88
CA PHE A 169 -11.38 -4.51 0.64
C PHE A 169 -12.50 -5.56 0.83
N GLY A 170 -13.17 -5.57 1.98
CA GLY A 170 -14.34 -6.42 2.22
C GLY A 170 -14.02 -7.83 2.78
N ILE A 171 -12.77 -8.07 3.22
CA ILE A 171 -12.39 -9.34 3.86
C ILE A 171 -12.66 -9.24 5.36
N ALA A 172 -13.76 -9.82 5.82
CA ALA A 172 -14.20 -9.66 7.21
C ALA A 172 -13.20 -10.20 8.25
N LYS A 173 -12.54 -11.32 7.93
CA LYS A 173 -11.55 -11.98 8.80
C LYS A 173 -10.37 -12.47 7.96
N PRO A 174 -9.44 -11.56 7.57
CA PRO A 174 -8.32 -11.91 6.70
C PRO A 174 -7.41 -12.97 7.31
N LYS A 175 -6.90 -13.86 6.45
CA LYS A 175 -5.90 -14.88 6.74
C LYS A 175 -4.51 -14.26 6.55
N ILE A 176 -3.71 -14.21 7.62
CA ILE A 176 -2.37 -13.64 7.59
C ILE A 176 -1.32 -14.72 7.80
N ALA A 177 -0.42 -14.87 6.83
CA ALA A 177 0.76 -15.73 6.92
C ALA A 177 1.96 -14.93 7.41
N PHE A 178 2.61 -15.40 8.45
CA PHE A 178 3.89 -14.86 8.94
C PHE A 178 5.03 -15.62 8.25
N ILE A 179 5.66 -14.95 7.28
CA ILE A 179 6.57 -15.57 6.33
C ILE A 179 7.93 -15.86 6.95
N ALA A 180 8.41 -17.09 6.73
CA ALA A 180 9.75 -17.55 7.01
C ALA A 180 10.27 -18.41 5.83
N ALA A 181 11.45 -18.99 5.94
CA ALA A 181 11.97 -19.94 4.95
C ALA A 181 11.59 -21.40 5.25
N SER A 182 10.84 -21.64 6.33
CA SER A 182 10.39 -22.97 6.76
C SER A 182 9.10 -22.84 7.57
N GLU A 183 8.30 -23.89 7.57
CA GLU A 183 7.15 -24.07 8.46
C GLU A 183 7.49 -24.76 9.79
N GLN A 184 8.75 -25.16 9.96
CA GLN A 184 9.21 -25.78 11.20
C GLN A 184 9.56 -24.73 12.27
N MET A 185 9.37 -25.11 13.54
CA MET A 185 9.74 -24.29 14.71
C MET A 185 11.26 -24.33 14.93
N LEU A 186 12.02 -23.58 14.13
CA LEU A 186 13.47 -23.54 14.20
C LEU A 186 13.95 -22.38 15.07
N ASP A 187 14.62 -22.70 16.16
CA ASP A 187 15.20 -21.71 17.09
C ASP A 187 16.39 -20.95 16.48
N SER A 188 17.08 -21.55 15.52
CA SER A 188 18.16 -20.92 14.76
C SER A 188 17.71 -19.89 13.72
N MET A 189 16.39 -19.81 13.44
CA MET A 189 15.80 -18.90 12.48
C MET A 189 14.85 -17.90 13.18
N PRO A 190 15.26 -16.65 13.44
CA PRO A 190 14.43 -15.67 14.14
C PRO A 190 13.03 -15.48 13.53
N ALA A 191 12.91 -15.53 12.19
CA ALA A 191 11.63 -15.45 11.50
C ALA A 191 10.66 -16.56 11.90
N CYS A 192 11.15 -17.79 12.17
CA CYS A 192 10.31 -18.90 12.65
C CYS A 192 9.80 -18.64 14.06
N ILE A 193 10.66 -18.20 14.97
CA ILE A 193 10.28 -17.87 16.35
C ILE A 193 9.24 -16.76 16.38
N GLU A 194 9.51 -15.66 15.68
CA GLU A 194 8.62 -14.50 15.64
C GLU A 194 7.30 -14.84 14.95
N GLY A 195 7.32 -15.64 13.86
CA GLY A 195 6.12 -16.10 13.16
C GLY A 195 5.20 -16.91 14.08
N ALA A 196 5.78 -17.84 14.83
CA ALA A 196 5.03 -18.65 15.82
C ALA A 196 4.43 -17.77 16.95
N MET A 197 5.19 -16.80 17.43
CA MET A 197 4.70 -15.87 18.47
C MET A 197 3.55 -15.00 17.92
N LEU A 198 3.66 -14.47 16.71
CA LEU A 198 2.63 -13.64 16.06
C LEU A 198 1.36 -14.47 15.79
N ALA A 199 1.50 -15.70 15.32
CA ALA A 199 0.38 -16.62 15.15
C ALA A 199 -0.35 -16.85 16.47
N LYS A 200 0.40 -17.09 17.54
CA LYS A 200 -0.18 -17.26 18.89
C LYS A 200 -0.84 -15.99 19.42
N MET A 201 -0.35 -14.81 19.06
CA MET A 201 -1.01 -13.53 19.39
C MET A 201 -2.34 -13.37 18.63
N CYS A 202 -2.46 -13.89 17.41
CA CYS A 202 -3.74 -13.94 16.69
C CYS A 202 -4.75 -14.85 17.42
N ASP A 203 -4.34 -16.06 17.81
CA ASP A 203 -5.18 -17.01 18.56
C ASP A 203 -5.72 -16.42 19.87
N ARG A 204 -4.89 -15.64 20.56
CA ARG A 204 -5.24 -15.00 21.84
C ARG A 204 -5.95 -13.66 21.70
N GLY A 205 -6.20 -13.21 20.46
CA GLY A 205 -6.85 -11.93 20.21
C GLY A 205 -6.00 -10.69 20.56
N GLN A 206 -4.68 -10.84 20.68
CA GLN A 206 -3.76 -9.71 20.84
C GLN A 206 -3.54 -8.99 19.50
N ILE A 207 -3.53 -9.74 18.38
CA ILE A 207 -3.72 -9.23 17.02
C ILE A 207 -5.16 -9.58 16.64
N LYS A 208 -6.00 -8.53 16.50
CA LYS A 208 -7.45 -8.71 16.43
C LYS A 208 -7.98 -8.77 15.00
N GLY A 209 -9.04 -9.54 14.82
CA GLY A 209 -9.88 -9.51 13.62
C GLY A 209 -9.28 -10.19 12.40
N CYS A 210 -8.38 -11.13 12.59
CA CYS A 210 -7.77 -11.99 11.58
C CYS A 210 -7.69 -13.44 12.03
N ILE A 211 -7.28 -14.32 11.13
CA ILE A 211 -6.74 -15.64 11.41
C ILE A 211 -5.26 -15.54 11.04
N GLY A 212 -4.35 -15.87 11.95
CA GLY A 212 -2.92 -15.81 11.68
C GLY A 212 -2.26 -17.16 11.88
N ASP A 213 -1.30 -17.49 11.01
CA ASP A 213 -0.45 -18.66 11.19
C ASP A 213 0.99 -18.40 10.75
N GLY A 214 1.91 -19.10 11.35
CA GLY A 214 3.34 -19.00 11.09
C GLY A 214 4.17 -19.80 12.12
N PRO A 215 5.44 -20.08 11.75
CA PRO A 215 6.09 -19.70 10.50
C PRO A 215 5.53 -20.45 9.29
N LEU A 216 5.46 -19.78 8.13
CA LEU A 216 5.08 -20.40 6.87
C LEU A 216 6.07 -20.02 5.77
N ALA A 217 6.57 -21.02 5.03
CA ALA A 217 7.26 -20.77 3.79
C ALA A 217 6.27 -20.22 2.74
N LEU A 218 6.77 -19.45 1.76
CA LEU A 218 5.90 -18.76 0.80
C LEU A 218 5.03 -19.74 0.01
N ASP A 219 5.59 -20.85 -0.44
CA ASP A 219 4.86 -21.89 -1.19
C ASP A 219 3.64 -22.40 -0.40
N VAL A 220 3.82 -22.83 0.83
CA VAL A 220 2.69 -23.30 1.66
C VAL A 220 1.75 -22.17 2.09
N ALA A 221 2.17 -20.91 2.06
CA ALA A 221 1.27 -19.80 2.37
C ALA A 221 0.22 -19.57 1.26
N ILE A 222 0.59 -19.80 -0.02
CA ILE A 222 -0.22 -19.42 -1.17
C ILE A 222 -0.59 -20.55 -2.12
N ASP A 223 -0.03 -21.75 -1.97
CA ASP A 223 -0.25 -22.86 -2.87
C ASP A 223 -0.78 -24.10 -2.13
N GLN A 224 -1.99 -24.52 -2.51
CA GLN A 224 -2.69 -25.65 -1.87
C GLN A 224 -1.99 -26.99 -2.13
N GLU A 225 -1.41 -27.19 -3.30
CA GLU A 225 -0.66 -28.42 -3.63
C GLU A 225 0.54 -28.59 -2.70
N SER A 226 1.27 -27.50 -2.45
CA SER A 226 2.40 -27.50 -1.49
C SER A 226 1.96 -27.85 -0.07
N VAL A 227 0.78 -27.38 0.36
CA VAL A 227 0.19 -27.74 1.67
C VAL A 227 -0.10 -29.24 1.76
N GLU A 228 -0.71 -29.81 0.72
CA GLU A 228 -1.07 -31.25 0.66
C GLU A 228 0.16 -32.14 0.64
N ILE A 229 1.17 -31.82 -0.16
CA ILE A 229 2.44 -32.56 -0.24
C ILE A 229 3.16 -32.54 1.11
N LYS A 230 3.23 -31.37 1.76
CA LYS A 230 3.88 -31.22 3.08
C LYS A 230 3.00 -31.69 4.25
N LYS A 231 1.73 -32.03 3.99
CA LYS A 231 0.74 -32.47 5.00
C LYS A 231 0.59 -31.46 6.14
N LEU A 232 0.66 -30.17 5.82
CA LEU A 232 0.58 -29.12 6.82
C LEU A 232 -0.88 -28.88 7.23
N VAL A 233 -1.13 -28.85 8.54
CA VAL A 233 -2.44 -28.48 9.09
C VAL A 233 -2.38 -27.01 9.54
N SER A 234 -3.05 -26.14 8.80
CA SER A 234 -3.04 -24.69 9.05
C SER A 234 -4.37 -24.07 8.60
N PRO A 235 -4.91 -23.10 9.34
CA PRO A 235 -6.12 -22.40 8.94
C PRO A 235 -5.85 -21.31 7.86
N VAL A 236 -4.58 -21.05 7.52
CA VAL A 236 -4.10 -19.99 6.64
C VAL A 236 -3.46 -20.56 5.37
N ALA A 237 -2.72 -21.67 5.51
CA ALA A 237 -1.90 -22.22 4.43
C ALA A 237 -2.74 -22.51 3.16
N GLY A 238 -2.15 -22.26 2.00
CA GLY A 238 -2.76 -22.40 0.68
C GLY A 238 -3.76 -21.29 0.31
N ASP A 239 -4.13 -20.42 1.27
CA ASP A 239 -5.21 -19.44 1.06
C ASP A 239 -4.97 -18.13 1.86
N ALA A 240 -3.72 -17.67 1.96
CA ALA A 240 -3.40 -16.43 2.67
C ALA A 240 -3.93 -15.20 1.94
N ASP A 241 -4.54 -14.26 2.67
CA ASP A 241 -4.89 -12.92 2.18
C ASP A 241 -3.72 -11.95 2.38
N CYS A 242 -2.99 -12.10 3.48
CA CYS A 242 -1.91 -11.21 3.87
C CYS A 242 -0.61 -11.98 4.10
N LEU A 243 0.50 -11.43 3.64
CA LEU A 243 1.85 -11.95 3.88
C LEU A 243 2.66 -10.91 4.64
N LEU A 244 3.05 -11.20 5.87
CA LEU A 244 3.99 -10.39 6.63
C LEU A 244 5.39 -10.97 6.51
N PHE A 245 6.26 -10.24 5.83
CA PHE A 245 7.65 -10.64 5.61
C PHE A 245 8.54 -10.31 6.83
N PRO A 246 9.62 -11.09 7.06
CA PRO A 246 10.50 -10.89 8.20
C PRO A 246 11.36 -9.63 8.11
N ASN A 247 11.68 -9.19 6.89
CA ASN A 247 12.54 -8.02 6.60
C ASN A 247 12.21 -7.42 5.23
N ILE A 248 12.76 -6.23 4.97
CA ILE A 248 12.50 -5.49 3.73
C ILE A 248 13.06 -6.20 2.49
N GLU A 249 14.20 -6.87 2.61
CA GLU A 249 14.86 -7.53 1.47
C GLU A 249 13.96 -8.61 0.89
N SER A 250 13.41 -9.49 1.74
CA SER A 250 12.52 -10.57 1.29
C SER A 250 11.22 -10.03 0.68
N ALA A 251 10.61 -9.03 1.31
CA ALA A 251 9.39 -8.40 0.79
C ALA A 251 9.63 -7.62 -0.50
N ASN A 252 10.73 -6.86 -0.58
CA ASN A 252 11.08 -6.07 -1.76
C ASN A 252 11.42 -6.96 -2.96
N VAL A 253 12.19 -8.04 -2.74
CA VAL A 253 12.50 -9.02 -3.80
C VAL A 253 11.20 -9.65 -4.31
N PHE A 254 10.30 -10.10 -3.43
CA PHE A 254 9.00 -10.63 -3.83
C PHE A 254 8.17 -9.62 -4.63
N TRP A 255 8.09 -8.37 -4.16
CA TRP A 255 7.43 -7.27 -4.87
C TRP A 255 7.99 -7.05 -6.27
N LYS A 256 9.33 -6.93 -6.37
CA LYS A 256 10.00 -6.67 -7.65
C LYS A 256 9.92 -7.86 -8.61
N THR A 257 9.98 -9.09 -8.10
CA THR A 257 9.80 -10.30 -8.89
C THR A 257 8.42 -10.30 -9.56
N ASN A 258 7.36 -10.03 -8.80
CA ASN A 258 6.01 -9.91 -9.34
C ASN A 258 5.91 -8.82 -10.40
N SER A 259 6.51 -7.63 -10.17
CA SER A 259 6.39 -6.49 -11.09
C SER A 259 7.21 -6.62 -12.38
N LYS A 260 8.28 -7.42 -12.39
CA LYS A 260 9.27 -7.43 -13.48
C LYS A 260 9.40 -8.75 -14.21
N LEU A 261 9.08 -9.86 -13.55
CA LEU A 261 9.23 -11.19 -14.12
C LEU A 261 7.89 -11.91 -14.35
N ALA A 262 6.85 -11.56 -13.60
CA ALA A 262 5.54 -12.18 -13.77
C ALA A 262 4.69 -11.40 -14.80
N VAL A 263 4.04 -12.15 -15.70
CA VAL A 263 3.17 -11.59 -16.74
C VAL A 263 1.76 -11.41 -16.22
N GLY A 264 1.12 -10.28 -16.55
CA GLY A 264 -0.27 -9.99 -16.20
C GLY A 264 -0.49 -9.57 -14.75
N VAL A 265 0.57 -9.40 -13.97
CA VAL A 265 0.49 -8.93 -12.59
C VAL A 265 0.17 -7.43 -12.55
N ARG A 266 -0.80 -7.06 -11.73
CA ARG A 266 -1.12 -5.68 -11.38
C ARG A 266 -0.78 -5.42 -9.93
N GLN A 267 -0.36 -4.20 -9.62
CA GLN A 267 0.12 -3.86 -8.28
C GLN A 267 -0.38 -2.49 -7.85
N ALA A 268 -0.49 -2.32 -6.53
CA ALA A 268 -0.74 -1.04 -5.89
C ALA A 268 0.07 -0.96 -4.59
N GLY A 269 0.44 0.25 -4.15
CA GLY A 269 1.13 0.40 -2.89
C GLY A 269 0.94 1.79 -2.28
N PHE A 270 0.84 1.83 -0.95
CA PHE A 270 0.71 3.07 -0.20
C PHE A 270 1.23 2.93 1.23
N LEU A 271 1.63 4.06 1.80
CA LEU A 271 2.08 4.14 3.19
C LEU A 271 0.89 4.07 4.13
N VAL A 272 1.10 3.37 5.24
CA VAL A 272 0.16 3.17 6.33
C VAL A 272 0.81 3.54 7.67
N GLY A 273 0.01 3.59 8.74
CA GLY A 273 0.48 4.02 10.05
C GLY A 273 0.52 5.53 10.22
N VAL A 274 0.07 6.26 9.23
CA VAL A 274 -0.11 7.71 9.16
C VAL A 274 -1.60 8.07 9.27
N THR A 275 -1.90 9.36 9.43
CA THR A 275 -3.28 9.86 9.61
C THR A 275 -4.17 9.65 8.39
N VAL A 276 -3.59 9.71 7.19
CA VAL A 276 -4.26 9.41 5.91
C VAL A 276 -3.36 8.52 5.05
N PRO A 277 -3.91 7.69 4.15
CA PRO A 277 -3.12 6.91 3.21
C PRO A 277 -2.24 7.82 2.33
N CYS A 278 -0.94 7.48 2.18
CA CYS A 278 -0.02 8.24 1.35
C CYS A 278 0.55 7.34 0.24
N ILE A 279 0.27 7.68 -1.01
CA ILE A 279 0.72 6.91 -2.17
C ILE A 279 2.20 7.19 -2.41
N LEU A 280 3.02 6.14 -2.31
CA LEU A 280 4.46 6.18 -2.54
C LEU A 280 4.79 5.39 -3.81
N ALA A 281 4.48 5.97 -4.97
CA ALA A 281 4.82 5.36 -6.24
C ALA A 281 6.28 5.66 -6.65
N SER A 282 6.94 4.69 -7.28
CA SER A 282 8.22 4.91 -7.92
C SER A 282 8.07 5.82 -9.14
N ARG A 283 9.13 6.56 -9.49
CA ARG A 283 9.16 7.33 -10.75
C ARG A 283 9.00 6.43 -11.98
N ALA A 284 9.46 5.17 -11.88
CA ALA A 284 9.40 4.18 -12.95
C ALA A 284 8.10 3.36 -12.96
N ASP A 285 7.15 3.64 -12.07
CA ASP A 285 5.86 2.95 -12.06
C ASP A 285 4.97 3.49 -13.18
N SER A 286 4.26 2.58 -13.83
CA SER A 286 3.29 2.91 -14.87
C SER A 286 2.09 3.67 -14.31
N VAL A 287 1.33 4.29 -15.20
CA VAL A 287 0.06 4.94 -14.89
C VAL A 287 -0.90 3.98 -14.20
N ASP A 288 -0.97 2.72 -14.65
CA ASP A 288 -1.82 1.69 -14.05
C ASP A 288 -1.47 1.40 -12.58
N VAL A 289 -0.18 1.28 -12.25
CA VAL A 289 0.26 1.08 -10.86
C VAL A 289 -0.13 2.27 -9.99
N LYS A 290 0.02 3.49 -10.52
CA LYS A 290 -0.38 4.72 -9.81
C LYS A 290 -1.90 4.77 -9.63
N LEU A 291 -2.69 4.47 -10.67
CA LEU A 291 -4.14 4.44 -10.62
C LEU A 291 -4.67 3.40 -9.62
N ASN A 292 -4.12 2.18 -9.66
CA ASN A 292 -4.47 1.12 -8.71
C ASN A 292 -4.12 1.55 -7.27
N SER A 293 -2.98 2.26 -7.09
CA SER A 293 -2.56 2.78 -5.78
C SER A 293 -3.49 3.88 -5.27
N ILE A 294 -3.96 4.78 -6.16
CA ILE A 294 -4.97 5.80 -5.82
C ILE A 294 -6.25 5.11 -5.35
N ALA A 295 -6.78 4.17 -6.13
CA ALA A 295 -8.00 3.45 -5.79
C ALA A 295 -7.88 2.69 -4.46
N SER A 296 -6.74 2.01 -4.24
CA SER A 296 -6.47 1.27 -3.00
C SER A 296 -6.36 2.18 -1.78
N ALA A 297 -5.69 3.32 -1.93
CA ALA A 297 -5.59 4.34 -0.89
C ALA A 297 -6.97 4.93 -0.56
N VAL A 298 -7.76 5.29 -1.56
CA VAL A 298 -9.13 5.81 -1.41
C VAL A 298 -10.03 4.81 -0.67
N MET A 299 -9.97 3.52 -1.03
CA MET A 299 -10.72 2.45 -0.35
C MET A 299 -10.29 2.30 1.12
N SER A 300 -9.06 2.65 1.46
CA SER A 300 -8.48 2.50 2.81
C SER A 300 -8.66 3.74 3.70
N VAL A 301 -9.25 4.83 3.20
CA VAL A 301 -9.60 6.01 4.01
C VAL A 301 -10.69 5.61 5.02
N LYS A 302 -10.49 5.99 6.28
CA LYS A 302 -11.40 5.67 7.40
C LYS A 302 -12.56 6.64 7.48
#